data_444b2191fcb97b86b4715199247899f5
#
_entry.id   444b2191fcb97b86b4715199247899f5
#
_cell.length_a   1.000
_cell.length_b   1.000
_cell.length_c   1.000
_cell.angle_alpha   90.00
_cell.angle_beta   90.00
_cell.angle_gamma   90.00
#
_symmetry.space_group_name_H-M   'P 1'
#
loop_
_entity.id
_entity.type
_entity.pdbx_description
1 polymer ?
#
loop_
_entity_poly.entity_id
_entity_poly.type
_entity_poly.pdbx_seq_one_letter_code
_entity_poly.pdbx_strand_id
1 'polypeptide(L)'
;MNVSQDLSILHLILNASAVVQAVMLMLASVSFMSWYYIFRKWFTVKEAREQTEFFERDFWSGGDLNALYQNATSNRHETGSMERIFESGFREFTKLRGQKNLDPKDVIDGSRRAMRATYQREVDQIDSHLAFLASVGSVSPYVGLFGTVWGIMHAFRGLSNVGQATLSTVAPGIAEALVATAIGLFAAIPAVVAYNRFSHEIDRLSTRFESFMEEFSNILQRQMR
;
A
#
# COMPACT_ATOMS: atom_id res chain seq x y z
N MET A 1 22.11 44.63 6.90
CA MET A 1 21.36 43.39 7.12
C MET A 1 21.44 42.59 5.83
N ASN A 2 21.99 41.36 5.86
CA ASN A 2 22.20 40.58 4.65
C ASN A 2 20.87 39.88 4.23
N VAL A 3 20.22 40.42 3.22
CA VAL A 3 18.97 39.91 2.63
C VAL A 3 19.05 38.43 2.23
N SER A 4 20.27 37.94 2.01
CA SER A 4 20.50 36.51 1.64
C SER A 4 20.36 35.50 2.80
N GLN A 5 20.43 35.95 4.07
CA GLN A 5 20.23 35.06 5.23
C GLN A 5 18.73 34.90 5.59
N ASP A 6 17.92 35.92 5.33
CA ASP A 6 16.50 35.94 5.70
C ASP A 6 15.64 35.02 4.81
N LEU A 7 16.15 34.54 3.67
CA LEU A 7 15.47 33.63 2.73
C LEU A 7 16.00 32.21 2.78
N SER A 8 16.85 31.85 3.74
CA SER A 8 17.22 30.46 3.98
C SER A 8 15.99 29.64 4.34
N ILE A 9 15.78 28.48 3.69
CA ILE A 9 14.62 27.57 3.92
C ILE A 9 14.47 27.25 5.41
N LEU A 10 15.59 27.02 6.11
CA LEU A 10 15.56 26.73 7.54
C LEU A 10 15.06 27.93 8.35
N HIS A 11 15.47 29.16 7.99
CA HIS A 11 15.03 30.39 8.64
C HIS A 11 13.53 30.62 8.39
N LEU A 12 13.05 30.37 7.18
CA LEU A 12 11.63 30.47 6.84
C LEU A 12 10.78 29.46 7.65
N ILE A 13 11.27 28.23 7.87
CA ILE A 13 10.56 27.25 8.70
C ILE A 13 10.50 27.65 10.16
N LEU A 14 11.61 28.18 10.72
CA LEU A 14 11.70 28.50 12.15
C LEU A 14 10.93 29.80 12.52
N ASN A 15 10.76 30.70 11.57
CA ASN A 15 10.05 31.98 11.81
C ASN A 15 8.59 31.96 11.37
N ALA A 16 8.15 30.88 10.71
CA ALA A 16 6.75 30.73 10.31
C ALA A 16 5.80 30.77 11.52
N SER A 17 4.55 31.21 11.30
CA SER A 17 3.54 31.17 12.35
C SER A 17 3.38 29.78 12.95
N ALA A 18 3.04 29.68 14.23
CA ALA A 18 2.91 28.42 14.94
C ALA A 18 1.98 27.38 14.22
N VAL A 19 0.93 27.87 13.56
CA VAL A 19 0.01 27.02 12.77
C VAL A 19 0.71 26.46 11.52
N VAL A 20 1.45 27.29 10.79
CA VAL A 20 2.21 26.87 9.60
C VAL A 20 3.32 25.90 10.00
N GLN A 21 4.01 26.13 11.11
CA GLN A 21 5.01 25.19 11.66
C GLN A 21 4.39 23.84 12.01
N ALA A 22 3.22 23.83 12.66
CA ALA A 22 2.49 22.60 12.98
C ALA A 22 2.09 21.82 11.72
N VAL A 23 1.61 22.52 10.69
CA VAL A 23 1.28 21.94 9.37
C VAL A 23 2.52 21.33 8.73
N MET A 24 3.64 22.05 8.68
CA MET A 24 4.88 21.54 8.09
C MET A 24 5.42 20.31 8.84
N LEU A 25 5.38 20.33 10.18
CA LEU A 25 5.81 19.20 11.00
C LEU A 25 4.93 17.97 10.80
N MET A 26 3.61 18.16 10.72
CA MET A 26 2.66 17.10 10.44
C MET A 26 2.94 16.50 9.05
N LEU A 27 3.09 17.31 8.01
CA LEU A 27 3.37 16.86 6.65
C LEU A 27 4.73 16.15 6.56
N ALA A 28 5.75 16.63 7.24
CA ALA A 28 7.06 15.98 7.30
C ALA A 28 6.96 14.59 7.97
N SER A 29 6.21 14.48 9.07
CA SER A 29 5.98 13.22 9.78
C SER A 29 5.24 12.21 8.90
N VAL A 30 4.18 12.66 8.23
CA VAL A 30 3.39 11.83 7.30
C VAL A 30 4.23 11.39 6.10
N SER A 31 5.08 12.29 5.57
CA SER A 31 6.01 11.97 4.49
C SER A 31 7.00 10.87 4.91
N PHE A 32 7.58 10.98 6.10
CA PHE A 32 8.49 9.96 6.63
C PHE A 32 7.81 8.59 6.79
N MET A 33 6.59 8.57 7.36
CA MET A 33 5.79 7.35 7.46
C MET A 33 5.45 6.77 6.09
N SER A 34 5.15 7.63 5.11
CA SER A 34 4.86 7.22 3.73
C SER A 34 6.06 6.49 3.10
N TRP A 35 7.26 7.04 3.22
CA TRP A 35 8.48 6.39 2.74
C TRP A 35 8.74 5.03 3.42
N TYR A 36 8.50 4.93 4.74
CA TYR A 36 8.60 3.66 5.45
C TYR A 36 7.64 2.60 4.86
N TYR A 37 6.36 2.97 4.63
CA TYR A 37 5.39 2.05 4.03
C TYR A 37 5.69 1.73 2.57
N ILE A 38 6.23 2.67 1.79
CA ILE A 38 6.65 2.45 0.40
C ILE A 38 7.73 1.35 0.35
N PHE A 39 8.78 1.47 1.14
CA PHE A 39 9.85 0.47 1.17
C PHE A 39 9.35 -0.89 1.67
N ARG A 40 8.61 -0.90 2.76
CA ARG A 40 8.03 -2.14 3.30
C ARG A 40 7.14 -2.84 2.27
N LYS A 41 6.26 -2.11 1.60
CA LYS A 41 5.36 -2.63 0.58
C LYS A 41 6.12 -3.16 -0.64
N TRP A 42 7.15 -2.45 -1.05
CA TRP A 42 7.99 -2.90 -2.17
C TRP A 42 8.58 -4.29 -1.91
N PHE A 43 9.11 -4.54 -0.70
CA PHE A 43 9.63 -5.85 -0.33
C PHE A 43 8.52 -6.90 -0.26
N THR A 44 7.38 -6.59 0.36
CA THR A 44 6.25 -7.53 0.49
C THR A 44 5.70 -7.97 -0.88
N VAL A 45 5.47 -7.02 -1.80
CA VAL A 45 4.93 -7.33 -3.13
C VAL A 45 5.95 -8.09 -3.97
N LYS A 46 7.23 -7.71 -3.90
CA LYS A 46 8.31 -8.43 -4.58
C LYS A 46 8.40 -9.88 -4.11
N GLU A 47 8.40 -10.10 -2.80
CA GLU A 47 8.44 -11.44 -2.20
C GLU A 47 7.22 -12.27 -2.59
N ALA A 48 6.00 -11.72 -2.49
CA ALA A 48 4.77 -12.40 -2.89
C ALA A 48 4.80 -12.82 -4.36
N ARG A 49 5.35 -11.99 -5.24
CA ARG A 49 5.53 -12.30 -6.66
C ARG A 49 6.53 -13.43 -6.87
N GLU A 50 7.71 -13.37 -6.25
CA GLU A 50 8.76 -14.37 -6.39
C GLU A 50 8.27 -15.75 -5.88
N GLN A 51 7.61 -15.78 -4.72
CA GLN A 51 7.01 -16.99 -4.16
C GLN A 51 5.92 -17.57 -5.08
N THR A 52 5.07 -16.70 -5.65
CA THR A 52 4.03 -17.11 -6.61
C THR A 52 4.65 -17.73 -7.86
N GLU A 53 5.67 -17.10 -8.46
CA GLU A 53 6.35 -17.61 -9.64
C GLU A 53 7.11 -18.92 -9.37
N PHE A 54 7.63 -19.09 -8.17
CA PHE A 54 8.29 -20.32 -7.76
C PHE A 54 7.27 -21.46 -7.64
N PHE A 55 6.16 -21.24 -6.91
CA PHE A 55 5.13 -22.23 -6.72
C PHE A 55 4.45 -22.64 -8.03
N GLU A 56 4.13 -21.69 -8.92
CA GLU A 56 3.56 -22.02 -10.23
C GLU A 56 4.48 -22.92 -11.05
N ARG A 57 5.77 -22.67 -11.08
CA ARG A 57 6.74 -23.54 -11.80
C ARG A 57 6.76 -24.95 -11.23
N ASP A 58 6.73 -25.07 -9.91
CA ASP A 58 6.74 -26.37 -9.23
C ASP A 58 5.43 -27.12 -9.48
N PHE A 59 4.30 -26.45 -9.35
CA PHE A 59 2.98 -27.01 -9.60
C PHE A 59 2.82 -27.51 -11.05
N TRP A 60 3.23 -26.71 -12.04
CA TRP A 60 3.10 -27.05 -13.46
C TRP A 60 4.20 -28.01 -13.97
N SER A 61 5.21 -28.31 -13.18
CA SER A 61 6.19 -29.36 -13.52
C SER A 61 5.60 -30.77 -13.56
N GLY A 62 4.36 -30.97 -13.09
CA GLY A 62 3.65 -32.25 -13.10
C GLY A 62 3.99 -33.15 -11.92
N GLY A 63 4.47 -32.59 -10.81
CA GLY A 63 4.76 -33.29 -9.57
C GLY A 63 3.51 -33.88 -8.90
N ASP A 64 3.71 -34.79 -7.94
CA ASP A 64 2.62 -35.33 -7.13
C ASP A 64 2.01 -34.27 -6.22
N LEU A 65 0.69 -34.08 -6.32
CA LEU A 65 -0.05 -33.11 -5.50
C LEU A 65 0.07 -33.40 -3.99
N ASN A 66 0.23 -34.67 -3.60
CA ASN A 66 0.46 -35.03 -2.20
C ASN A 66 1.83 -34.57 -1.71
N ALA A 67 2.87 -34.69 -2.53
CA ALA A 67 4.20 -34.21 -2.19
C ALA A 67 4.23 -32.69 -2.07
N LEU A 68 3.60 -31.96 -3.00
CA LEU A 68 3.41 -30.50 -2.93
C LEU A 68 2.67 -30.08 -1.64
N TYR A 69 1.61 -30.80 -1.29
CA TYR A 69 0.85 -30.52 -0.06
C TYR A 69 1.68 -30.78 1.20
N GLN A 70 2.48 -31.84 1.24
CA GLN A 70 3.38 -32.11 2.38
C GLN A 70 4.44 -31.01 2.52
N ASN A 71 5.01 -30.54 1.42
CA ASN A 71 5.97 -29.43 1.42
C ASN A 71 5.32 -28.15 1.94
N ALA A 72 4.15 -27.78 1.43
CA ALA A 72 3.39 -26.62 1.88
C ALA A 72 3.03 -26.67 3.37
N THR A 73 2.76 -27.86 3.89
CA THR A 73 2.41 -28.07 5.31
C THR A 73 3.63 -28.06 6.24
N SER A 74 4.79 -28.53 5.74
CA SER A 74 6.04 -28.63 6.52
C SER A 74 6.68 -27.26 6.75
N ASN A 75 6.60 -26.34 5.79
CA ASN A 75 7.29 -25.05 5.78
C ASN A 75 6.35 -23.86 6.00
N ARG A 76 5.35 -23.99 6.85
CA ARG A 76 4.27 -22.98 7.05
C ARG A 76 4.72 -21.53 7.24
N HIS A 77 5.93 -21.29 7.69
CA HIS A 77 6.46 -19.94 7.90
C HIS A 77 7.03 -19.29 6.64
N GLU A 78 7.31 -20.09 5.60
CA GLU A 78 7.91 -19.63 4.34
C GLU A 78 6.97 -19.79 3.12
N THR A 79 5.74 -20.32 3.34
CA THR A 79 4.78 -20.57 2.26
C THR A 79 4.22 -19.29 1.68
N GLY A 80 4.23 -19.18 0.36
CA GLY A 80 3.65 -18.06 -0.39
C GLY A 80 2.11 -18.08 -0.38
N SER A 81 1.51 -16.97 -0.78
CA SER A 81 0.05 -16.81 -0.80
C SER A 81 -0.64 -17.84 -1.71
N MET A 82 -0.12 -18.09 -2.90
CA MET A 82 -0.68 -19.09 -3.82
C MET A 82 -0.57 -20.51 -3.27
N GLU A 83 0.52 -20.82 -2.61
CA GLU A 83 0.74 -22.12 -1.97
C GLU A 83 -0.25 -22.35 -0.81
N ARG A 84 -0.55 -21.30 -0.02
CA ARG A 84 -1.59 -21.36 1.02
C ARG A 84 -2.99 -21.56 0.46
N ILE A 85 -3.28 -20.97 -0.69
CA ILE A 85 -4.55 -21.18 -1.41
C ILE A 85 -4.63 -22.65 -1.86
N PHE A 86 -3.56 -23.19 -2.46
CA PHE A 86 -3.46 -24.60 -2.84
C PHE A 86 -3.66 -25.51 -1.62
N GLU A 87 -2.91 -25.29 -0.53
CA GLU A 87 -3.00 -26.08 0.70
C GLU A 87 -4.44 -26.15 1.22
N SER A 88 -5.13 -25.02 1.28
CA SER A 88 -6.50 -24.94 1.78
C SER A 88 -7.48 -25.73 0.92
N GLY A 89 -7.36 -25.60 -0.41
CA GLY A 89 -8.19 -26.33 -1.37
C GLY A 89 -7.95 -27.84 -1.34
N PHE A 90 -6.69 -28.25 -1.35
CA PHE A 90 -6.32 -29.66 -1.36
C PHE A 90 -6.67 -30.35 -0.03
N ARG A 91 -6.48 -29.68 1.09
CA ARG A 91 -6.89 -30.17 2.41
C ARG A 91 -8.40 -30.43 2.48
N GLU A 92 -9.22 -29.48 2.02
CA GLU A 92 -10.68 -29.63 2.03
C GLU A 92 -11.12 -30.72 1.04
N PHE A 93 -10.50 -30.80 -0.14
CA PHE A 93 -10.73 -31.87 -1.11
C PHE A 93 -10.48 -33.27 -0.50
N THR A 94 -9.33 -33.46 0.12
CA THR A 94 -8.96 -34.74 0.72
C THR A 94 -9.92 -35.13 1.85
N LYS A 95 -10.31 -34.16 2.68
CA LYS A 95 -11.25 -34.36 3.79
C LYS A 95 -12.65 -34.75 3.28
N LEU A 96 -13.18 -34.04 2.29
CA LEU A 96 -14.52 -34.28 1.76
C LEU A 96 -14.58 -35.61 0.94
N ARG A 97 -13.52 -35.90 0.18
CA ARG A 97 -13.40 -37.17 -0.56
C ARG A 97 -13.42 -38.41 0.36
N GLY A 98 -12.95 -38.27 1.59
CA GLY A 98 -12.99 -39.35 2.60
C GLY A 98 -14.38 -39.59 3.20
N GLN A 99 -15.37 -38.74 2.96
CA GLN A 99 -16.73 -38.92 3.45
C GLN A 99 -17.56 -39.76 2.49
N LYS A 100 -18.11 -40.88 2.99
CA LYS A 100 -19.00 -41.74 2.22
C LYS A 100 -20.32 -41.00 1.99
N ASN A 101 -20.77 -40.88 0.72
CA ASN A 101 -22.05 -40.29 0.26
C ASN A 101 -22.04 -38.80 -0.11
N LEU A 102 -20.92 -38.14 -0.37
CA LEU A 102 -20.92 -36.83 -0.97
C LEU A 102 -20.89 -36.91 -2.51
N ASP A 103 -21.67 -36.05 -3.15
CA ASP A 103 -21.62 -35.88 -4.60
C ASP A 103 -20.22 -35.30 -4.97
N PRO A 104 -19.55 -35.81 -6.01
CA PRO A 104 -18.33 -35.25 -6.55
C PRO A 104 -18.38 -33.71 -6.74
N LYS A 105 -19.53 -33.21 -7.13
CA LYS A 105 -19.77 -31.77 -7.28
C LYS A 105 -19.64 -31.03 -5.95
N ASP A 106 -20.20 -31.54 -4.86
CA ASP A 106 -20.14 -30.92 -3.53
C ASP A 106 -18.71 -30.90 -2.98
N VAL A 107 -17.91 -31.92 -3.30
CA VAL A 107 -16.48 -31.97 -2.93
C VAL A 107 -15.69 -30.87 -3.62
N ILE A 108 -15.92 -30.69 -4.94
CA ILE A 108 -15.24 -29.62 -5.70
C ILE A 108 -15.69 -28.24 -5.23
N ASP A 109 -16.99 -28.04 -5.03
CA ASP A 109 -17.54 -26.77 -4.55
C ASP A 109 -17.03 -26.44 -3.12
N GLY A 110 -16.88 -27.44 -2.27
CA GLY A 110 -16.25 -27.30 -0.95
C GLY A 110 -14.80 -26.83 -1.03
N SER A 111 -14.00 -27.47 -1.88
CA SER A 111 -12.60 -27.10 -2.12
C SER A 111 -12.47 -25.68 -2.67
N ARG A 112 -13.33 -25.31 -3.64
CA ARG A 112 -13.37 -23.97 -4.23
C ARG A 112 -13.71 -22.89 -3.19
N ARG A 113 -14.68 -23.17 -2.30
CA ARG A 113 -15.01 -22.25 -1.18
C ARG A 113 -13.84 -22.08 -0.21
N ALA A 114 -13.12 -23.15 0.10
CA ALA A 114 -11.94 -23.09 0.99
C ALA A 114 -10.80 -22.26 0.36
N MET A 115 -10.52 -22.47 -0.93
CA MET A 115 -9.55 -21.66 -1.68
C MET A 115 -9.94 -20.17 -1.70
N ARG A 116 -11.20 -19.87 -2.01
CA ARG A 116 -11.70 -18.50 -2.10
C ARG A 116 -11.62 -17.76 -0.77
N ALA A 117 -11.92 -18.43 0.34
CA ALA A 117 -11.78 -17.85 1.68
C ALA A 117 -10.32 -17.55 2.04
N THR A 118 -9.38 -18.38 1.60
CA THR A 118 -7.94 -18.15 1.81
C THR A 118 -7.45 -17.04 0.88
N TYR A 119 -7.82 -17.07 -0.39
CA TYR A 119 -7.52 -16.02 -1.37
C TYR A 119 -7.88 -14.63 -0.86
N GLN A 120 -9.10 -14.43 -0.34
CA GLN A 120 -9.50 -13.13 0.20
C GLN A 120 -8.59 -12.66 1.33
N ARG A 121 -8.24 -13.55 2.26
CA ARG A 121 -7.32 -13.22 3.36
C ARG A 121 -5.92 -12.87 2.88
N GLU A 122 -5.41 -13.59 1.87
CA GLU A 122 -4.08 -13.34 1.31
C GLU A 122 -4.05 -12.00 0.56
N VAL A 123 -5.07 -11.71 -0.24
CA VAL A 123 -5.19 -10.41 -0.94
C VAL A 123 -5.30 -9.27 0.06
N ASP A 124 -6.16 -9.38 1.09
CA ASP A 124 -6.31 -8.36 2.13
C ASP A 124 -4.98 -8.10 2.87
N GLN A 125 -4.19 -9.14 3.12
CA GLN A 125 -2.87 -9.02 3.74
C GLN A 125 -1.88 -8.29 2.83
N ILE A 126 -1.86 -8.65 1.53
CA ILE A 126 -1.00 -7.99 0.55
C ILE A 126 -1.47 -6.55 0.30
N ASP A 127 -2.77 -6.25 0.34
CA ASP A 127 -3.33 -4.90 0.16
C ASP A 127 -3.11 -3.99 1.38
N SER A 128 -2.81 -4.55 2.54
CA SER A 128 -2.64 -3.79 3.78
C SER A 128 -1.77 -2.54 3.61
N HIS A 129 -2.15 -1.42 4.26
CA HIS A 129 -1.46 -0.12 4.23
C HIS A 129 -1.51 0.66 2.90
N LEU A 130 -2.09 0.13 1.80
CA LEU A 130 -2.27 0.91 0.58
C LEU A 130 -3.22 2.09 0.79
N ALA A 131 -4.28 1.91 1.57
CA ALA A 131 -5.21 2.98 1.93
C ALA A 131 -4.52 4.18 2.60
N PHE A 132 -3.45 3.94 3.38
CA PHE A 132 -2.65 5.02 3.95
C PHE A 132 -1.94 5.82 2.86
N LEU A 133 -1.27 5.16 1.90
CA LEU A 133 -0.58 5.84 0.80
C LEU A 133 -1.57 6.63 -0.08
N ALA A 134 -2.75 6.07 -0.34
CA ALA A 134 -3.83 6.77 -1.06
C ALA A 134 -4.26 8.03 -0.31
N SER A 135 -4.44 7.95 1.02
CA SER A 135 -4.82 9.07 1.86
C SER A 135 -3.73 10.15 1.89
N VAL A 136 -2.47 9.77 2.05
CA VAL A 136 -1.34 10.72 1.99
C VAL A 136 -1.32 11.43 0.64
N GLY A 137 -1.43 10.68 -0.45
CA GLY A 137 -1.41 11.23 -1.80
C GLY A 137 -2.53 12.22 -2.09
N SER A 138 -3.74 11.92 -1.60
CA SER A 138 -4.92 12.76 -1.84
C SER A 138 -5.06 13.94 -0.89
N VAL A 139 -4.65 13.81 0.39
CA VAL A 139 -4.91 14.79 1.44
C VAL A 139 -3.74 15.77 1.63
N SER A 140 -2.48 15.31 1.53
CA SER A 140 -1.31 16.13 1.82
C SER A 140 -1.23 17.44 1.01
N PRO A 141 -1.61 17.50 -0.28
CA PRO A 141 -1.62 18.75 -1.04
C PRO A 141 -2.59 19.79 -0.44
N TYR A 142 -3.76 19.34 0.03
CA TYR A 142 -4.76 20.23 0.63
C TYR A 142 -4.31 20.74 1.99
N VAL A 143 -3.63 19.91 2.77
CA VAL A 143 -3.04 20.33 4.05
C VAL A 143 -1.93 21.37 3.80
N GLY A 144 -1.09 21.16 2.77
CA GLY A 144 -0.10 22.15 2.34
C GLY A 144 -0.75 23.46 1.90
N LEU A 145 -1.81 23.39 1.09
CA LEU A 145 -2.58 24.55 0.66
C LEU A 145 -3.21 25.29 1.86
N PHE A 146 -3.74 24.58 2.84
CA PHE A 146 -4.21 25.19 4.08
C PHE A 146 -3.10 25.98 4.77
N GLY A 147 -1.88 25.43 4.87
CA GLY A 147 -0.72 26.12 5.40
C GLY A 147 -0.42 27.42 4.64
N THR A 148 -0.54 27.39 3.31
CA THR A 148 -0.33 28.58 2.46
C THR A 148 -1.39 29.65 2.73
N VAL A 149 -2.66 29.30 2.72
CA VAL A 149 -3.76 30.25 2.98
C VAL A 149 -3.61 30.87 4.36
N TRP A 150 -3.31 30.07 5.38
CA TRP A 150 -3.11 30.55 6.73
C TRP A 150 -1.90 31.47 6.85
N GLY A 151 -0.76 31.11 6.27
CA GLY A 151 0.47 31.92 6.31
C GLY A 151 0.32 33.25 5.62
N ILE A 152 -0.30 33.29 4.42
CA ILE A 152 -0.58 34.53 3.70
C ILE A 152 -1.54 35.44 4.51
N MET A 153 -2.60 34.86 5.07
CA MET A 153 -3.53 35.56 5.93
C MET A 153 -2.79 36.21 7.14
N HIS A 154 -1.90 35.43 7.77
CA HIS A 154 -1.10 35.90 8.91
C HIS A 154 -0.18 37.07 8.51
N ALA A 155 0.50 36.95 7.36
CA ALA A 155 1.37 38.02 6.83
C ALA A 155 0.60 39.32 6.58
N PHE A 156 -0.60 39.26 5.99
CA PHE A 156 -1.43 40.44 5.77
C PHE A 156 -2.02 41.03 7.06
N ARG A 157 -2.35 40.22 8.06
CA ARG A 157 -2.78 40.70 9.36
C ARG A 157 -1.66 41.52 10.07
N GLY A 158 -0.40 41.10 9.91
CA GLY A 158 0.74 41.86 10.43
C GLY A 158 0.86 43.25 9.79
N LEU A 159 0.43 43.39 8.54
CA LEU A 159 0.49 44.65 7.81
C LEU A 159 -0.49 45.71 8.34
N SER A 160 -1.63 45.31 8.90
CA SER A 160 -2.63 46.25 9.44
C SER A 160 -2.13 47.05 10.64
N ASN A 161 -1.05 46.64 11.27
CA ASN A 161 -0.45 47.29 12.44
C ASN A 161 0.74 48.18 12.12
N VAL A 162 1.11 48.30 10.81
CA VAL A 162 2.29 49.08 10.38
C VAL A 162 1.83 50.26 9.53
N GLY A 163 2.22 51.46 9.92
CA GLY A 163 1.77 52.70 9.26
C GLY A 163 2.28 52.91 7.82
N GLN A 164 3.25 52.12 7.35
CA GLN A 164 3.69 52.07 5.95
C GLN A 164 3.81 50.59 5.51
N ALA A 165 2.88 50.18 4.67
CA ALA A 165 2.84 48.86 4.07
C ALA A 165 3.83 48.80 2.90
N THR A 166 4.90 48.01 3.03
CA THR A 166 5.83 47.71 1.93
C THR A 166 5.82 46.24 1.59
N LEU A 167 6.10 45.91 0.31
CA LEU A 167 6.19 44.51 -0.14
C LEU A 167 7.26 43.70 0.65
N SER A 168 8.34 44.37 1.06
CA SER A 168 9.41 43.80 1.87
C SER A 168 8.94 43.29 3.24
N THR A 169 7.84 43.82 3.77
CA THR A 169 7.28 43.43 5.07
C THR A 169 6.50 42.12 4.99
N VAL A 170 5.86 41.83 3.86
CA VAL A 170 5.02 40.60 3.70
C VAL A 170 5.71 39.46 2.93
N ALA A 171 6.75 39.80 2.14
CA ALA A 171 7.44 38.81 1.32
C ALA A 171 7.97 37.60 2.10
N PRO A 172 8.58 37.74 3.31
CA PRO A 172 9.02 36.58 4.08
C PRO A 172 7.84 35.64 4.47
N GLY A 173 6.74 36.21 4.98
CA GLY A 173 5.56 35.40 5.38
C GLY A 173 4.86 34.71 4.20
N ILE A 174 4.90 35.31 3.00
CA ILE A 174 4.42 34.64 1.78
C ILE A 174 5.36 33.49 1.40
N ALA A 175 6.68 33.71 1.48
CA ALA A 175 7.67 32.67 1.18
C ALA A 175 7.53 31.47 2.15
N GLU A 176 7.36 31.73 3.45
CA GLU A 176 7.10 30.70 4.48
C GLU A 176 5.85 29.89 4.15
N ALA A 177 4.77 30.54 3.74
CA ALA A 177 3.53 29.89 3.36
C ALA A 177 3.73 28.96 2.16
N LEU A 178 4.44 29.38 1.13
CA LEU A 178 4.71 28.58 -0.07
C LEU A 178 5.53 27.32 0.25
N VAL A 179 6.43 27.37 1.25
CA VAL A 179 7.19 26.19 1.72
C VAL A 179 6.24 25.11 2.24
N ALA A 180 5.16 25.46 2.94
CA ALA A 180 4.18 24.47 3.43
C ALA A 180 3.52 23.69 2.27
N THR A 181 3.15 24.36 1.19
CA THR A 181 2.61 23.70 -0.01
C THR A 181 3.65 22.81 -0.69
N ALA A 182 4.89 23.28 -0.80
CA ALA A 182 5.97 22.47 -1.37
C ALA A 182 6.20 21.17 -0.57
N ILE A 183 6.18 21.22 0.76
CA ILE A 183 6.29 20.04 1.63
C ILE A 183 5.07 19.12 1.43
N GLY A 184 3.86 19.67 1.31
CA GLY A 184 2.65 18.89 1.04
C GLY A 184 2.71 18.12 -0.27
N LEU A 185 3.19 18.75 -1.34
CA LEU A 185 3.42 18.10 -2.63
C LEU A 185 4.54 17.06 -2.57
N PHE A 186 5.63 17.36 -1.86
CA PHE A 186 6.74 16.43 -1.66
C PHE A 186 6.30 15.15 -0.94
N ALA A 187 5.37 15.24 0.02
CA ALA A 187 4.79 14.10 0.70
C ALA A 187 3.82 13.32 -0.22
N ALA A 188 3.01 14.03 -1.00
CA ALA A 188 1.95 13.42 -1.81
C ALA A 188 2.46 12.68 -3.05
N ILE A 189 3.39 13.26 -3.79
CA ILE A 189 3.82 12.72 -5.09
C ILE A 189 4.37 11.29 -4.98
N PRO A 190 5.34 10.99 -4.09
CA PRO A 190 5.83 9.63 -3.93
C PRO A 190 4.75 8.65 -3.48
N ALA A 191 3.84 9.09 -2.61
CA ALA A 191 2.74 8.27 -2.10
C ALA A 191 1.77 7.86 -3.21
N VAL A 192 1.36 8.79 -4.09
CA VAL A 192 0.48 8.50 -5.24
C VAL A 192 1.15 7.56 -6.23
N VAL A 193 2.41 7.83 -6.58
CA VAL A 193 3.16 6.98 -7.52
C VAL A 193 3.30 5.55 -6.97
N ALA A 194 3.64 5.42 -5.69
CA ALA A 194 3.78 4.13 -5.04
C ALA A 194 2.43 3.39 -4.93
N TYR A 195 1.36 4.09 -4.53
CA TYR A 195 0.02 3.54 -4.47
C TYR A 195 -0.41 2.96 -5.81
N ASN A 196 -0.32 3.74 -6.89
CA ASN A 196 -0.74 3.31 -8.22
C ASN A 196 0.06 2.09 -8.70
N ARG A 197 1.36 2.08 -8.45
CA ARG A 197 2.23 0.96 -8.83
C ARG A 197 1.87 -0.30 -8.05
N PHE A 198 1.77 -0.22 -6.73
CA PHE A 198 1.50 -1.39 -5.89
C PHE A 198 0.09 -1.93 -6.07
N SER A 199 -0.92 -1.05 -6.24
CA SER A 199 -2.28 -1.47 -6.56
C SER A 199 -2.30 -2.31 -7.84
N HIS A 200 -1.65 -1.84 -8.90
CA HIS A 200 -1.57 -2.59 -10.16
C HIS A 200 -0.83 -3.95 -10.02
N GLU A 201 0.26 -4.01 -9.26
CA GLU A 201 0.98 -5.28 -9.02
C GLU A 201 0.13 -6.27 -8.20
N ILE A 202 -0.63 -5.78 -7.21
CA ILE A 202 -1.54 -6.60 -6.41
C ILE A 202 -2.70 -7.12 -7.25
N ASP A 203 -3.30 -6.29 -8.10
CA ASP A 203 -4.36 -6.71 -9.02
C ASP A 203 -3.89 -7.83 -9.96
N ARG A 204 -2.65 -7.74 -10.44
CA ARG A 204 -2.05 -8.82 -11.26
C ARG A 204 -1.85 -10.11 -10.48
N LEU A 205 -1.38 -10.04 -9.24
CA LEU A 205 -1.25 -11.22 -8.37
C LEU A 205 -2.62 -11.83 -8.07
N SER A 206 -3.61 -11.01 -7.76
CA SER A 206 -5.00 -11.40 -7.53
C SER A 206 -5.58 -12.18 -8.71
N THR A 207 -5.42 -11.67 -9.92
CA THR A 207 -5.85 -12.34 -11.16
C THR A 207 -5.13 -13.69 -11.36
N ARG A 208 -3.83 -13.78 -11.05
CA ARG A 208 -3.08 -15.05 -11.11
C ARG A 208 -3.62 -16.07 -10.10
N PHE A 209 -3.94 -15.64 -8.89
CA PHE A 209 -4.54 -16.53 -7.87
C PHE A 209 -5.92 -17.03 -8.31
N GLU A 210 -6.75 -16.17 -8.88
CA GLU A 210 -8.06 -16.57 -9.41
C GLU A 210 -7.94 -17.59 -10.54
N SER A 211 -7.06 -17.34 -11.51
CA SER A 211 -6.79 -18.27 -12.61
C SER A 211 -6.31 -19.63 -12.07
N PHE A 212 -5.38 -19.61 -11.13
CA PHE A 212 -4.89 -20.82 -10.48
C PHE A 212 -6.02 -21.60 -9.78
N MET A 213 -6.91 -20.95 -9.03
CA MET A 213 -8.03 -21.61 -8.35
C MET A 213 -8.97 -22.32 -9.34
N GLU A 214 -9.25 -21.71 -10.49
CA GLU A 214 -10.09 -22.32 -11.52
C GLU A 214 -9.40 -23.52 -12.18
N GLU A 215 -8.12 -23.38 -12.54
CA GLU A 215 -7.33 -24.48 -13.15
C GLU A 215 -7.15 -25.64 -12.19
N PHE A 216 -6.85 -25.36 -10.93
CA PHE A 216 -6.72 -26.38 -9.89
C PHE A 216 -8.06 -27.09 -9.62
N SER A 217 -9.17 -26.36 -9.59
CA SER A 217 -10.51 -26.95 -9.47
C SER A 217 -10.81 -27.94 -10.61
N ASN A 218 -10.39 -27.61 -11.85
CA ASN A 218 -10.53 -28.50 -12.99
C ASN A 218 -9.66 -29.77 -12.87
N ILE A 219 -8.46 -29.65 -12.28
CA ILE A 219 -7.60 -30.82 -12.01
C ILE A 219 -8.26 -31.75 -10.98
N LEU A 220 -8.75 -31.17 -9.85
CA LEU A 220 -9.44 -31.94 -8.81
C LEU A 220 -10.68 -32.63 -9.35
N GLN A 221 -11.45 -31.98 -10.24
CA GLN A 221 -12.61 -32.58 -10.88
C GLN A 221 -12.26 -33.80 -11.75
N ARG A 222 -11.11 -33.77 -12.44
CA ARG A 222 -10.62 -34.92 -13.22
C ARG A 222 -10.22 -36.09 -12.33
N GLN A 223 -9.72 -35.85 -11.12
CA GLN A 223 -9.35 -36.87 -10.15
C GLN A 223 -10.57 -37.57 -9.48
N MET A 224 -11.77 -37.00 -9.62
CA MET A 224 -13.02 -37.56 -9.10
C MET A 224 -13.76 -38.44 -10.12
N ARG A 225 -13.32 -38.44 -11.38
CA ARG A 225 -13.84 -39.33 -12.45
C ARG A 225 -13.14 -40.66 -12.44
#